data_f134b8fa1734d79d76777c850a86caed
#
_entry.id   f134b8fa1734d79d76777c850a86caed
#
_cell.length_a   1.000
_cell.length_b   1.000
_cell.length_c   1.000
_cell.angle_alpha   90.00
_cell.angle_beta   90.00
_cell.angle_gamma   90.00
#
_symmetry.space_group_name_H-M   'P 1'
#
loop_
_entity.id
_entity.type
_entity.pdbx_description
1 polymer ?
#
loop_
_entity_poly.entity_id
_entity_poly.type
_entity_poly.pdbx_seq_one_letter_code
_entity_poly.pdbx_strand_id
1 'polypeptide(L)'
;MKSKTSKRSVFLRHAAVVCAAVLTAANARAQTDGHGRSAEEINGDLHMEMTPARRATKADSVRAAGVAALLREALEPYADTTAAVAGGYKMFMPENTHQKTYHFTNNWHAVKEAFRFDPAKPASLLYRKGDDGRFVLIGAMYTAPKKFGPDKLDARVPLSVARWHKHVNWCLPRKNDKGRWIETSDGHAVFGPASPIATKSACDAVGGNFQASVFGWMLHANVFAGDDPAKIWGDDRAGHDMHAGMKMGMEP
;
A
#
# COMPACT_ATOMS: atom_id res chain seq x y z
N MET A 1 38.83 82.62 -30.75
CA MET A 1 37.92 82.39 -29.64
C MET A 1 38.10 80.94 -29.20
N LYS A 2 38.68 80.72 -27.99
CA LYS A 2 39.03 79.41 -27.48
C LYS A 2 38.10 79.06 -26.30
N SER A 3 37.28 78.00 -26.45
CA SER A 3 36.43 77.48 -25.37
C SER A 3 37.17 76.41 -24.65
N LYS A 4 37.28 76.55 -23.34
CA LYS A 4 37.88 75.57 -22.43
C LYS A 4 36.81 74.56 -21.94
N THR A 5 36.96 73.30 -22.23
CA THR A 5 36.16 72.24 -21.70
C THR A 5 36.77 71.77 -20.39
N SER A 6 35.98 71.90 -19.33
CA SER A 6 36.28 71.39 -17.98
C SER A 6 35.89 69.90 -17.90
N LYS A 7 36.85 69.04 -17.52
CA LYS A 7 36.60 67.63 -17.24
C LYS A 7 36.17 67.48 -15.73
N ARG A 8 34.96 67.10 -15.48
CA ARG A 8 34.50 66.66 -14.16
C ARG A 8 34.62 65.12 -14.05
N SER A 9 35.51 64.69 -13.16
CA SER A 9 35.61 63.29 -12.76
C SER A 9 34.40 62.89 -11.91
N VAL A 10 33.68 61.87 -12.36
CA VAL A 10 32.59 61.24 -11.58
C VAL A 10 33.19 60.04 -10.88
N PHE A 11 33.29 60.10 -9.57
CA PHE A 11 33.62 58.95 -8.72
C PHE A 11 32.43 58.02 -8.63
N LEU A 12 32.50 56.87 -9.28
CA LEU A 12 31.51 55.83 -9.19
C LEU A 12 31.71 55.04 -7.91
N ARG A 13 30.85 55.26 -6.89
CA ARG A 13 30.82 54.47 -5.66
C ARG A 13 30.07 53.15 -5.98
N HIS A 14 30.82 52.04 -5.97
CA HIS A 14 30.22 50.69 -6.02
C HIS A 14 29.63 50.36 -4.65
N ALA A 15 28.33 50.37 -4.56
CA ALA A 15 27.60 49.82 -3.44
C ALA A 15 27.49 48.29 -3.67
N ALA A 16 28.27 47.50 -2.90
CA ALA A 16 28.11 46.07 -2.89
C ALA A 16 26.82 45.72 -2.15
N VAL A 17 25.79 45.27 -2.87
CA VAL A 17 24.58 44.68 -2.29
C VAL A 17 24.91 43.25 -1.94
N VAL A 18 25.15 42.99 -0.66
CA VAL A 18 25.23 41.63 -0.12
C VAL A 18 23.81 41.09 -0.03
N CYS A 19 23.35 40.31 -1.00
CA CYS A 19 22.16 39.49 -0.87
C CYS A 19 22.43 38.33 0.10
N ALA A 20 22.04 38.49 1.36
CA ALA A 20 21.94 37.38 2.29
C ALA A 20 20.77 36.49 1.83
N ALA A 21 21.06 35.40 1.14
CA ALA A 21 20.11 34.34 0.88
C ALA A 21 19.82 33.62 2.20
N VAL A 22 18.70 33.97 2.82
CA VAL A 22 18.14 33.21 3.94
C VAL A 22 17.60 31.90 3.34
N LEU A 23 18.41 30.83 3.44
CA LEU A 23 17.98 29.46 3.22
C LEU A 23 17.03 29.10 4.36
N THR A 24 15.74 29.32 4.18
CA THR A 24 14.72 28.66 5.00
C THR A 24 14.75 27.18 4.64
N ALA A 25 15.46 26.40 5.43
CA ALA A 25 15.32 24.96 5.43
C ALA A 25 13.88 24.66 5.85
N ALA A 26 13.01 24.41 4.88
CA ALA A 26 11.70 23.84 5.14
C ALA A 26 11.96 22.45 5.73
N ASN A 27 11.78 22.32 7.06
CA ASN A 27 11.72 21.02 7.71
C ASN A 27 10.46 20.32 7.18
N ALA A 28 10.61 19.60 6.06
CA ALA A 28 9.63 18.63 5.63
C ALA A 28 9.60 17.55 6.73
N ARG A 29 8.63 17.64 7.64
CA ARG A 29 8.36 16.53 8.56
C ARG A 29 8.06 15.32 7.69
N ALA A 30 8.90 14.31 7.77
CA ALA A 30 8.65 13.03 7.14
C ALA A 30 7.28 12.52 7.62
N GLN A 31 6.39 12.29 6.67
CA GLN A 31 5.08 11.75 6.95
C GLN A 31 5.26 10.24 7.18
N THR A 32 5.05 9.80 8.41
CA THR A 32 5.11 8.38 8.78
C THR A 32 3.75 7.73 8.57
N ASP A 33 3.74 6.42 8.30
CA ASP A 33 2.54 5.60 8.38
C ASP A 33 2.06 5.47 9.85
N GLY A 34 0.91 4.85 10.07
CA GLY A 34 0.36 4.60 11.42
C GLY A 34 1.25 3.74 12.34
N HIS A 35 2.36 3.20 11.82
CA HIS A 35 3.38 2.41 12.53
C HIS A 35 4.72 3.15 12.69
N GLY A 36 4.77 4.46 12.38
CA GLY A 36 5.96 5.29 12.53
C GLY A 36 7.00 5.15 11.42
N ARG A 37 6.70 4.42 10.32
CA ARG A 37 7.62 4.25 9.19
C ARG A 37 7.49 5.40 8.19
N SER A 38 8.61 5.84 7.63
CA SER A 38 8.61 6.88 6.60
C SER A 38 8.05 6.37 5.27
N ALA A 39 7.59 7.30 4.41
CA ALA A 39 7.19 6.97 3.05
C ALA A 39 8.31 6.32 2.24
N GLU A 40 9.57 6.67 2.54
CA GLU A 40 10.76 6.09 1.90
C GLU A 40 10.98 4.64 2.33
N GLU A 41 10.81 4.31 3.62
CA GLU A 41 10.87 2.94 4.10
C GLU A 41 9.78 2.07 3.49
N ILE A 42 8.57 2.65 3.29
CA ILE A 42 7.46 1.98 2.64
C ILE A 42 7.74 1.73 1.15
N ASN A 43 8.29 2.71 0.45
CA ASN A 43 8.65 2.59 -0.97
C ASN A 43 9.92 1.77 -1.18
N GLY A 44 10.76 1.61 -0.15
CA GLY A 44 11.94 0.76 -0.15
C GLY A 44 11.65 -0.75 -0.08
N ASP A 45 10.38 -1.14 0.14
CA ASP A 45 10.00 -2.54 0.05
C ASP A 45 10.12 -3.03 -1.40
N LEU A 46 10.92 -4.05 -1.63
CA LEU A 46 11.23 -4.59 -2.97
C LEU A 46 9.99 -5.07 -3.73
N HIS A 47 8.93 -5.41 -3.00
CA HIS A 47 7.75 -6.08 -3.52
C HIS A 47 6.46 -5.27 -3.39
N MET A 48 6.55 -4.00 -3.01
CA MET A 48 5.39 -3.14 -2.82
C MET A 48 5.59 -1.76 -3.45
N GLU A 49 4.65 -1.33 -4.25
CA GLU A 49 4.55 0.03 -4.78
C GLU A 49 3.37 0.73 -4.10
N MET A 50 3.62 1.85 -3.43
CA MET A 50 2.61 2.64 -2.73
C MET A 50 2.27 3.91 -3.51
N THR A 51 1.02 4.37 -3.41
CA THR A 51 0.69 5.73 -3.86
C THR A 51 1.44 6.76 -3.02
N PRO A 52 1.83 7.93 -3.61
CA PRO A 52 2.50 8.97 -2.85
C PRO A 52 1.58 9.50 -1.73
N ALA A 53 2.17 9.83 -0.58
CA ALA A 53 1.47 10.50 0.49
C ALA A 53 1.06 11.91 0.06
N ARG A 54 -0.12 12.37 0.49
CA ARG A 54 -0.64 13.72 0.25
C ARG A 54 -0.99 14.38 1.58
N ARG A 55 -0.95 15.70 1.62
CA ARG A 55 -1.39 16.45 2.80
C ARG A 55 -2.91 16.30 2.96
N ALA A 56 -3.33 15.85 4.15
CA ALA A 56 -4.75 15.70 4.46
C ALA A 56 -5.45 17.06 4.59
N THR A 57 -6.68 17.14 4.09
CA THR A 57 -7.60 18.23 4.28
C THR A 57 -8.78 17.76 5.15
N LYS A 58 -9.51 18.72 5.76
CA LYS A 58 -10.74 18.38 6.50
C LYS A 58 -11.77 17.70 5.60
N ALA A 59 -11.89 18.13 4.34
CA ALA A 59 -12.81 17.52 3.37
C ALA A 59 -12.43 16.06 3.07
N ASP A 60 -11.14 15.75 2.93
CA ASP A 60 -10.65 14.39 2.72
C ASP A 60 -10.97 13.50 3.93
N SER A 61 -10.74 13.99 5.14
CA SER A 61 -11.06 13.25 6.36
C SER A 61 -12.55 12.92 6.45
N VAL A 62 -13.43 13.88 6.13
CA VAL A 62 -14.89 13.66 6.12
C VAL A 62 -15.27 12.63 5.05
N ARG A 63 -14.70 12.73 3.85
CA ARG A 63 -14.97 11.78 2.76
C ARG A 63 -14.50 10.36 3.11
N ALA A 64 -13.31 10.21 3.67
CA ALA A 64 -12.79 8.92 4.10
C ALA A 64 -13.61 8.32 5.25
N ALA A 65 -14.04 9.14 6.23
CA ALA A 65 -14.92 8.70 7.30
C ALA A 65 -16.28 8.21 6.79
N GLY A 66 -16.83 8.89 5.77
CA GLY A 66 -18.07 8.47 5.11
C GLY A 66 -17.93 7.09 4.44
N VAL A 67 -16.82 6.84 3.74
CA VAL A 67 -16.54 5.51 3.16
C VAL A 67 -16.42 4.46 4.26
N ALA A 68 -15.70 4.74 5.34
CA ALA A 68 -15.52 3.81 6.46
C ALA A 68 -16.85 3.48 7.16
N ALA A 69 -17.74 4.46 7.34
CA ALA A 69 -19.05 4.26 7.96
C ALA A 69 -19.94 3.34 7.09
N LEU A 70 -20.04 3.62 5.79
CA LEU A 70 -20.79 2.77 4.84
C LEU A 70 -20.24 1.35 4.79
N LEU A 71 -18.92 1.21 4.83
CA LEU A 71 -18.28 -0.10 4.85
C LEU A 71 -18.62 -0.84 6.15
N ARG A 72 -18.47 -0.20 7.31
CA ARG A 72 -18.75 -0.81 8.62
C ARG A 72 -20.17 -1.37 8.67
N GLU A 73 -21.17 -0.57 8.28
CA GLU A 73 -22.57 -1.00 8.21
C GLU A 73 -22.75 -2.20 7.27
N ALA A 74 -22.16 -2.16 6.08
CA ALA A 74 -22.25 -3.23 5.10
C ALA A 74 -21.57 -4.54 5.54
N LEU A 75 -20.60 -4.46 6.46
CA LEU A 75 -19.84 -5.62 6.94
C LEU A 75 -20.46 -6.30 8.16
N GLU A 76 -21.39 -5.67 8.89
CA GLU A 76 -22.01 -6.25 10.10
C GLU A 76 -22.54 -7.68 9.91
N PRO A 77 -23.21 -8.04 8.79
CA PRO A 77 -23.70 -9.39 8.58
C PRO A 77 -22.60 -10.45 8.45
N TYR A 78 -21.37 -10.01 8.13
CA TYR A 78 -20.26 -10.90 7.82
C TYR A 78 -19.33 -11.18 9.03
N ALA A 79 -19.76 -10.84 10.23
CA ALA A 79 -19.06 -11.26 11.45
C ALA A 79 -18.91 -12.80 11.51
N ASP A 80 -19.88 -13.53 10.93
CA ASP A 80 -19.81 -14.96 10.70
C ASP A 80 -19.35 -15.26 9.26
N THR A 81 -18.32 -16.10 9.13
CA THR A 81 -17.79 -16.55 7.83
C THR A 81 -18.80 -17.36 7.02
N THR A 82 -19.80 -18.00 7.66
CA THR A 82 -20.90 -18.69 6.96
C THR A 82 -21.71 -17.69 6.14
N ALA A 83 -22.02 -16.53 6.71
CA ALA A 83 -22.71 -15.44 5.99
C ALA A 83 -21.84 -14.91 4.85
N ALA A 84 -20.52 -14.77 5.06
CA ALA A 84 -19.60 -14.37 4.01
C ALA A 84 -19.62 -15.34 2.81
N VAL A 85 -19.57 -16.65 3.09
CA VAL A 85 -19.64 -17.69 2.05
C VAL A 85 -20.98 -17.65 1.33
N ALA A 86 -22.08 -17.52 2.06
CA ALA A 86 -23.43 -17.35 1.48
C ALA A 86 -23.52 -16.09 0.60
N GLY A 87 -22.82 -15.01 0.98
CA GLY A 87 -22.65 -13.76 0.20
C GLY A 87 -21.73 -13.87 -1.01
N GLY A 88 -21.21 -15.09 -1.30
CA GLY A 88 -20.36 -15.36 -2.46
C GLY A 88 -18.87 -15.06 -2.27
N TYR A 89 -18.44 -14.80 -1.04
CA TYR A 89 -17.03 -14.69 -0.70
C TYR A 89 -16.40 -16.07 -0.49
N LYS A 90 -15.18 -16.26 -0.97
CA LYS A 90 -14.42 -17.50 -0.82
C LYS A 90 -13.04 -17.20 -0.26
N MET A 91 -12.57 -18.05 0.64
CA MET A 91 -11.22 -17.90 1.19
C MET A 91 -10.19 -17.95 0.06
N PHE A 92 -9.32 -16.97 0.02
CA PHE A 92 -8.19 -16.91 -0.89
C PHE A 92 -7.04 -17.73 -0.31
N MET A 93 -6.45 -18.61 -1.11
CA MET A 93 -5.38 -19.54 -0.71
C MET A 93 -5.74 -20.35 0.56
N PRO A 94 -6.79 -21.16 0.56
CA PRO A 94 -7.25 -21.90 1.74
C PRO A 94 -6.22 -22.93 2.24
N GLU A 95 -5.31 -23.35 1.38
CA GLU A 95 -4.19 -24.23 1.70
C GLU A 95 -3.13 -23.58 2.58
N ASN A 96 -3.04 -22.24 2.60
CA ASN A 96 -2.17 -21.50 3.50
C ASN A 96 -2.89 -21.26 4.83
N THR A 97 -2.63 -22.11 5.82
CA THR A 97 -3.31 -22.07 7.13
C THR A 97 -2.67 -21.12 8.14
N HIS A 98 -1.56 -20.46 7.79
CA HIS A 98 -0.78 -19.58 8.67
C HIS A 98 -0.78 -18.12 8.19
N GLN A 99 -1.89 -17.67 7.61
CA GLN A 99 -2.03 -16.28 7.21
C GLN A 99 -2.28 -15.39 8.43
N LYS A 100 -1.62 -14.26 8.54
CA LYS A 100 -1.93 -13.24 9.57
C LYS A 100 -3.29 -12.61 9.34
N THR A 101 -3.62 -12.38 8.06
CA THR A 101 -4.92 -11.88 7.60
C THR A 101 -5.45 -12.77 6.51
N TYR A 102 -6.62 -13.35 6.74
CA TYR A 102 -7.32 -14.20 5.80
C TYR A 102 -8.24 -13.34 4.92
N HIS A 103 -8.08 -13.46 3.61
CA HIS A 103 -8.92 -12.77 2.63
C HIS A 103 -10.03 -13.70 2.16
N PHE A 104 -11.27 -13.28 2.34
CA PHE A 104 -12.43 -13.92 1.72
C PHE A 104 -12.84 -13.04 0.53
N THR A 105 -12.60 -13.51 -0.68
CA THR A 105 -12.73 -12.71 -1.91
C THR A 105 -13.99 -13.05 -2.69
N ASN A 106 -14.73 -12.03 -3.09
CA ASN A 106 -15.82 -12.11 -4.05
C ASN A 106 -15.34 -11.60 -5.42
N ASN A 107 -15.04 -12.52 -6.33
CA ASN A 107 -14.50 -12.18 -7.66
C ASN A 107 -15.44 -11.28 -8.47
N TRP A 108 -16.77 -11.40 -8.26
CA TRP A 108 -17.73 -10.54 -8.95
C TRP A 108 -17.68 -9.09 -8.44
N HIS A 109 -17.51 -8.90 -7.13
CA HIS A 109 -17.28 -7.57 -6.58
C HIS A 109 -15.96 -6.99 -7.09
N ALA A 110 -14.87 -7.76 -7.11
CA ALA A 110 -13.60 -7.33 -7.67
C ALA A 110 -13.71 -6.89 -9.14
N VAL A 111 -14.46 -7.61 -9.95
CA VAL A 111 -14.73 -7.21 -11.34
C VAL A 111 -15.53 -5.92 -11.40
N LYS A 112 -16.60 -5.76 -10.58
CA LYS A 112 -17.39 -4.54 -10.54
C LYS A 112 -16.60 -3.32 -10.09
N GLU A 113 -15.71 -3.47 -9.10
CA GLU A 113 -14.83 -2.40 -8.64
C GLU A 113 -13.91 -1.86 -9.75
N ALA A 114 -13.62 -2.64 -10.79
CA ALA A 114 -12.85 -2.13 -11.93
C ALA A 114 -13.57 -1.00 -12.68
N PHE A 115 -14.90 -0.96 -12.61
CA PHE A 115 -15.74 0.00 -13.32
C PHE A 115 -16.38 1.04 -12.40
N ARG A 116 -16.84 0.62 -11.21
CA ARG A 116 -17.55 1.47 -10.26
C ARG A 116 -17.12 1.12 -8.84
N PHE A 117 -16.72 2.12 -8.09
CA PHE A 117 -16.44 1.99 -6.65
C PHE A 117 -17.77 2.01 -5.86
N ASP A 118 -17.97 0.99 -5.03
CA ASP A 118 -19.10 0.86 -4.12
C ASP A 118 -18.55 0.49 -2.73
N PRO A 119 -18.52 1.43 -1.77
CA PRO A 119 -17.99 1.17 -0.43
C PRO A 119 -18.64 -0.01 0.29
N ALA A 120 -19.92 -0.29 0.00
CA ALA A 120 -20.65 -1.38 0.62
C ALA A 120 -20.38 -2.77 0.01
N LYS A 121 -19.60 -2.85 -1.08
CA LYS A 121 -19.35 -4.11 -1.81
C LYS A 121 -17.87 -4.32 -2.08
N PRO A 122 -17.03 -4.45 -1.03
CA PRO A 122 -15.60 -4.63 -1.19
C PRO A 122 -15.27 -5.94 -1.93
N ALA A 123 -14.10 -5.96 -2.60
CA ALA A 123 -13.60 -7.16 -3.27
C ALA A 123 -13.31 -8.28 -2.29
N SER A 124 -12.83 -7.97 -1.08
CA SER A 124 -12.55 -8.99 -0.07
C SER A 124 -12.94 -8.53 1.33
N LEU A 125 -13.37 -9.49 2.13
CA LEU A 125 -13.50 -9.36 3.58
C LEU A 125 -12.20 -9.81 4.22
N LEU A 126 -11.78 -9.15 5.29
CA LEU A 126 -10.53 -9.42 6.01
C LEU A 126 -10.86 -10.01 7.37
N TYR A 127 -10.29 -11.18 7.65
CA TYR A 127 -10.43 -11.85 8.93
C TYR A 127 -9.07 -12.13 9.56
N ARG A 128 -9.04 -12.11 10.88
CA ARG A 128 -7.94 -12.66 11.67
C ARG A 128 -8.42 -13.95 12.34
N LYS A 129 -7.56 -14.94 12.40
CA LYS A 129 -7.85 -16.17 13.16
C LYS A 129 -7.42 -15.95 14.61
N GLY A 130 -8.35 -16.12 15.55
CA GLY A 130 -8.08 -16.08 16.97
C GLY A 130 -7.39 -17.37 17.46
N ASP A 131 -6.88 -17.34 18.69
CA ASP A 131 -6.22 -18.49 19.32
C ASP A 131 -7.18 -19.69 19.49
N ASP A 132 -8.47 -19.42 19.59
CA ASP A 132 -9.56 -20.41 19.62
C ASP A 132 -9.90 -20.98 18.22
N GLY A 133 -9.16 -20.58 17.19
CA GLY A 133 -9.35 -21.00 15.81
C GLY A 133 -10.50 -20.33 15.07
N ARG A 134 -11.29 -19.47 15.73
CA ARG A 134 -12.39 -18.73 15.09
C ARG A 134 -11.89 -17.54 14.29
N PHE A 135 -12.60 -17.22 13.22
CA PHE A 135 -12.34 -16.03 12.42
C PHE A 135 -13.04 -14.82 13.03
N VAL A 136 -12.30 -13.74 13.18
CA VAL A 136 -12.78 -12.43 13.63
C VAL A 136 -12.67 -11.46 12.45
N LEU A 137 -13.78 -10.88 12.05
CA LEU A 137 -13.80 -9.86 10.99
C LEU A 137 -13.09 -8.60 11.46
N ILE A 138 -12.12 -8.13 10.69
CA ILE A 138 -11.34 -6.93 11.02
C ILE A 138 -11.62 -5.77 10.05
N GLY A 139 -12.10 -6.06 8.84
CA GLY A 139 -12.37 -5.05 7.84
C GLY A 139 -12.54 -5.62 6.44
N ALA A 140 -12.14 -4.85 5.44
CA ALA A 140 -12.23 -5.24 4.04
C ALA A 140 -11.04 -4.74 3.22
N MET A 141 -10.92 -5.27 2.00
CA MET A 141 -9.98 -4.82 0.98
C MET A 141 -10.75 -4.41 -0.27
N TYR A 142 -10.46 -3.21 -0.75
CA TYR A 142 -10.86 -2.72 -2.06
C TYR A 142 -9.78 -2.99 -3.09
N THR A 143 -10.19 -3.09 -4.36
CA THR A 143 -9.27 -3.25 -5.49
C THR A 143 -9.48 -2.17 -6.54
N ALA A 144 -8.46 -1.93 -7.37
CA ALA A 144 -8.59 -1.07 -8.55
C ALA A 144 -7.68 -1.56 -9.69
N PRO A 145 -8.03 -1.25 -10.96
CA PRO A 145 -7.21 -1.62 -12.10
C PRO A 145 -5.77 -1.10 -12.02
N LYS A 146 -4.80 -1.90 -12.46
CA LYS A 146 -3.36 -1.53 -12.50
C LYS A 146 -3.10 -0.18 -13.19
N LYS A 147 -3.90 0.14 -14.22
CA LYS A 147 -3.78 1.36 -15.03
C LYS A 147 -4.33 2.62 -14.37
N PHE A 148 -4.92 2.53 -13.16
CA PHE A 148 -5.42 3.72 -12.49
C PHE A 148 -4.26 4.55 -11.96
N GLY A 149 -4.27 5.84 -12.33
CA GLY A 149 -3.39 6.84 -11.74
C GLY A 149 -3.94 7.38 -10.41
N PRO A 150 -3.12 8.18 -9.71
CA PRO A 150 -3.46 8.70 -8.40
C PRO A 150 -4.82 9.38 -8.31
N ASP A 151 -5.24 10.15 -9.30
CA ASP A 151 -6.51 10.90 -9.26
C ASP A 151 -7.73 9.96 -9.26
N LYS A 152 -7.67 8.84 -10.00
CA LYS A 152 -8.74 7.85 -10.00
C LYS A 152 -8.82 7.06 -8.70
N LEU A 153 -7.69 6.87 -8.03
CA LEU A 153 -7.62 6.23 -6.72
C LEU A 153 -8.11 7.20 -5.64
N ASP A 154 -7.68 8.46 -5.69
CA ASP A 154 -8.11 9.52 -4.79
C ASP A 154 -9.63 9.76 -4.83
N ALA A 155 -10.24 9.67 -6.02
CA ALA A 155 -11.69 9.79 -6.18
C ALA A 155 -12.47 8.70 -5.44
N ARG A 156 -11.86 7.54 -5.17
CA ARG A 156 -12.46 6.44 -4.40
C ARG A 156 -12.29 6.66 -2.89
N VAL A 157 -11.04 6.78 -2.46
CA VAL A 157 -10.67 7.09 -1.08
C VAL A 157 -9.51 8.08 -1.13
N PRO A 158 -9.56 9.20 -0.36
CA PRO A 158 -8.52 10.23 -0.41
C PRO A 158 -7.12 9.69 -0.11
N LEU A 159 -6.16 9.94 -1.03
CA LEU A 159 -4.77 9.52 -0.87
C LEU A 159 -4.04 10.24 0.28
N SER A 160 -4.62 11.31 0.77
CA SER A 160 -4.14 12.04 1.96
C SER A 160 -4.49 11.33 3.28
N VAL A 161 -5.41 10.36 3.25
CA VAL A 161 -5.87 9.60 4.42
C VAL A 161 -5.52 8.12 4.27
N ALA A 162 -5.63 7.58 3.06
CA ALA A 162 -5.43 6.17 2.77
C ALA A 162 -4.45 5.98 1.61
N ARG A 163 -3.60 4.97 1.69
CA ARG A 163 -2.59 4.69 0.66
C ARG A 163 -2.88 3.38 -0.03
N TRP A 164 -3.10 3.45 -1.33
CA TRP A 164 -3.20 2.27 -2.18
C TRP A 164 -1.82 1.69 -2.43
N HIS A 165 -1.74 0.36 -2.50
CA HIS A 165 -0.53 -0.36 -2.81
C HIS A 165 -0.76 -1.38 -3.93
N LYS A 166 0.34 -1.77 -4.60
CA LYS A 166 0.40 -2.90 -5.54
C LYS A 166 1.55 -3.83 -5.16
N HIS A 167 1.36 -5.11 -5.35
CA HIS A 167 2.46 -6.05 -5.30
C HIS A 167 3.23 -6.05 -6.62
N VAL A 168 4.53 -5.84 -6.54
CA VAL A 168 5.43 -5.70 -7.68
C VAL A 168 6.66 -6.60 -7.53
N ASN A 169 7.33 -6.85 -8.65
CA ASN A 169 8.63 -7.52 -8.69
C ASN A 169 8.67 -8.93 -8.07
N TRP A 170 7.58 -9.69 -8.16
CA TRP A 170 7.57 -11.04 -7.62
C TRP A 170 8.24 -12.04 -8.59
N CYS A 171 9.12 -12.88 -8.03
CA CYS A 171 9.56 -14.10 -8.69
C CYS A 171 8.66 -15.24 -8.25
N LEU A 172 7.98 -15.89 -9.18
CA LEU A 172 7.07 -17.00 -8.91
C LEU A 172 7.64 -18.31 -9.45
N PRO A 173 7.34 -19.47 -8.86
CA PRO A 173 7.63 -20.75 -9.52
C PRO A 173 6.89 -20.84 -10.84
N ARG A 174 7.40 -21.65 -11.77
CA ARG A 174 6.66 -21.94 -13.01
C ARG A 174 5.36 -22.67 -12.69
N LYS A 175 4.34 -22.46 -13.52
CA LYS A 175 2.97 -22.96 -13.30
C LYS A 175 2.88 -24.45 -12.98
N ASN A 176 3.77 -25.26 -13.55
CA ASN A 176 3.80 -26.71 -13.38
C ASN A 176 4.73 -27.21 -12.27
N ASP A 177 5.30 -26.27 -11.49
CA ASP A 177 6.31 -26.57 -10.47
C ASP A 177 5.92 -25.94 -9.12
N LYS A 178 4.71 -26.27 -8.68
CA LYS A 178 4.14 -25.72 -7.45
C LYS A 178 4.89 -26.10 -6.18
N GLY A 179 5.61 -27.21 -6.18
CA GLY A 179 6.43 -27.66 -5.05
C GLY A 179 7.55 -26.67 -4.69
N ARG A 180 7.98 -25.86 -5.66
CA ARG A 180 9.03 -24.86 -5.46
C ARG A 180 8.59 -23.63 -4.62
N TRP A 181 7.31 -23.48 -4.30
CA TRP A 181 6.85 -22.40 -3.41
C TRP A 181 7.50 -22.40 -2.02
N ILE A 182 7.93 -23.56 -1.57
CA ILE A 182 8.61 -23.74 -0.27
C ILE A 182 10.14 -23.75 -0.39
N GLU A 183 10.69 -23.54 -1.58
CA GLU A 183 12.13 -23.52 -1.82
C GLU A 183 12.79 -22.34 -1.10
N THR A 184 13.86 -22.64 -0.39
CA THR A 184 14.67 -21.64 0.32
C THR A 184 16.13 -21.72 -0.14
N SER A 185 16.81 -20.56 -0.13
CA SER A 185 18.24 -20.42 -0.31
C SER A 185 18.77 -19.45 0.72
N ASP A 186 19.85 -19.83 1.41
CA ASP A 186 20.49 -19.02 2.48
C ASP A 186 19.49 -18.54 3.55
N GLY A 187 18.50 -19.37 3.86
CA GLY A 187 17.46 -19.07 4.86
C GLY A 187 16.35 -18.13 4.39
N HIS A 188 16.35 -17.73 3.11
CA HIS A 188 15.32 -16.89 2.51
C HIS A 188 14.48 -17.65 1.49
N ALA A 189 13.20 -17.28 1.36
CA ALA A 189 12.35 -17.82 0.30
C ALA A 189 12.92 -17.46 -1.08
N VAL A 190 12.99 -18.42 -2.00
CA VAL A 190 13.39 -18.17 -3.39
C VAL A 190 12.27 -17.51 -4.18
N PHE A 191 11.01 -17.81 -3.86
CA PHE A 191 9.84 -17.33 -4.58
C PHE A 191 8.87 -16.57 -3.67
N GLY A 192 8.08 -15.68 -4.30
CA GLY A 192 7.01 -14.95 -3.65
C GLY A 192 7.45 -13.64 -2.96
N PRO A 193 6.58 -13.06 -2.14
CA PRO A 193 6.78 -11.72 -1.56
C PRO A 193 7.86 -11.65 -0.47
N ALA A 194 8.24 -12.79 0.11
CA ALA A 194 9.33 -12.87 1.09
C ALA A 194 10.70 -13.15 0.45
N SER A 195 10.76 -13.26 -0.88
CA SER A 195 12.00 -13.51 -1.61
C SER A 195 12.83 -12.22 -1.73
N PRO A 196 14.15 -12.25 -1.61
CA PRO A 196 15.01 -11.11 -1.97
C PRO A 196 15.13 -10.90 -3.49
N ILE A 197 14.56 -11.80 -4.30
CA ILE A 197 14.64 -11.76 -5.76
C ILE A 197 13.59 -10.81 -6.31
N ALA A 198 13.99 -9.58 -6.64
CA ALA A 198 13.13 -8.50 -7.11
C ALA A 198 13.44 -8.04 -8.55
N THR A 199 14.28 -8.75 -9.28
CA THR A 199 14.60 -8.41 -10.68
C THR A 199 14.33 -9.58 -11.61
N LYS A 200 14.03 -9.27 -12.88
CA LYS A 200 13.81 -10.30 -13.89
C LYS A 200 15.02 -11.21 -14.09
N SER A 201 16.22 -10.63 -14.13
CA SER A 201 17.45 -11.40 -14.35
C SER A 201 17.74 -12.38 -13.21
N ALA A 202 17.56 -11.94 -11.95
CA ALA A 202 17.73 -12.81 -10.79
C ALA A 202 16.66 -13.91 -10.76
N CYS A 203 15.42 -13.60 -11.14
CA CYS A 203 14.35 -14.58 -11.23
C CYS A 203 14.57 -15.62 -12.34
N ASP A 204 15.07 -15.18 -13.50
CA ASP A 204 15.42 -16.09 -14.60
C ASP A 204 16.57 -17.03 -14.18
N ALA A 205 17.55 -16.55 -13.42
CA ALA A 205 18.68 -17.34 -12.94
C ALA A 205 18.27 -18.52 -12.04
N VAL A 206 17.19 -18.36 -11.27
CA VAL A 206 16.61 -19.45 -10.46
C VAL A 206 15.51 -20.22 -11.21
N GLY A 207 15.34 -19.96 -12.51
CA GLY A 207 14.33 -20.65 -13.35
C GLY A 207 12.89 -20.28 -12.98
N GLY A 208 12.67 -19.11 -12.40
CA GLY A 208 11.35 -18.60 -12.01
C GLY A 208 10.58 -17.94 -13.17
N ASN A 209 9.44 -17.37 -12.82
CA ASN A 209 8.57 -16.57 -13.68
C ASN A 209 8.39 -15.18 -13.05
N PHE A 210 9.11 -14.19 -13.58
CA PHE A 210 9.07 -12.83 -13.05
C PHE A 210 7.76 -12.14 -13.38
N GLN A 211 7.15 -11.53 -12.34
CA GLN A 211 5.95 -10.73 -12.46
C GLN A 211 6.25 -9.29 -12.01
N ALA A 212 6.30 -8.37 -12.96
CA ALA A 212 6.49 -6.95 -12.66
C ALA A 212 5.36 -6.38 -11.80
N SER A 213 4.15 -6.93 -11.90
CA SER A 213 3.02 -6.62 -11.02
C SER A 213 2.05 -7.80 -10.99
N VAL A 214 1.71 -8.28 -9.81
CA VAL A 214 0.89 -9.51 -9.63
C VAL A 214 -0.59 -9.19 -9.71
N PHE A 215 -1.05 -8.20 -8.94
CA PHE A 215 -2.45 -7.79 -8.83
C PHE A 215 -2.64 -6.33 -9.25
N GLY A 216 -3.88 -5.81 -9.19
CA GLY A 216 -4.18 -4.39 -9.28
C GLY A 216 -3.78 -3.63 -8.03
N TRP A 217 -4.22 -2.37 -7.93
CA TRP A 217 -4.15 -1.61 -6.70
C TRP A 217 -5.04 -2.23 -5.63
N MET A 218 -4.59 -2.20 -4.40
CA MET A 218 -5.31 -2.67 -3.22
C MET A 218 -5.29 -1.63 -2.12
N LEU A 219 -6.35 -1.60 -1.32
CA LEU A 219 -6.48 -0.74 -0.16
C LEU A 219 -7.19 -1.50 0.95
N HIS A 220 -6.56 -1.65 2.09
CA HIS A 220 -7.16 -2.22 3.29
C HIS A 220 -7.89 -1.15 4.08
N ALA A 221 -9.02 -1.54 4.69
CA ALA A 221 -9.84 -0.70 5.55
C ALA A 221 -10.24 -1.50 6.80
N ASN A 222 -9.56 -1.26 7.92
CA ASN A 222 -9.75 -1.97 9.19
C ASN A 222 -10.85 -1.29 10.01
N VAL A 223 -12.08 -1.27 9.50
CA VAL A 223 -13.19 -0.49 10.07
C VAL A 223 -13.64 -0.91 11.47
N PHE A 224 -13.19 -2.05 11.97
CA PHE A 224 -13.43 -2.50 13.35
C PHE A 224 -12.25 -2.22 14.30
N ALA A 225 -11.21 -1.50 13.84
CA ALA A 225 -10.09 -1.06 14.69
C ALA A 225 -10.40 0.21 15.52
N GLY A 226 -11.65 0.67 15.52
CA GLY A 226 -12.12 1.91 16.15
C GLY A 226 -12.37 3.02 15.14
N ASP A 227 -12.42 4.28 15.61
CA ASP A 227 -12.77 5.44 14.77
C ASP A 227 -11.57 6.29 14.34
N ASP A 228 -10.37 5.93 14.78
CA ASP A 228 -9.14 6.59 14.38
C ASP A 228 -8.83 6.33 12.91
N PRO A 229 -8.81 7.36 12.04
CA PRO A 229 -8.50 7.18 10.61
C PRO A 229 -7.15 6.50 10.36
N ALA A 230 -6.16 6.73 11.22
CA ALA A 230 -4.85 6.09 11.09
C ALA A 230 -4.92 4.58 11.33
N LYS A 231 -5.83 4.12 12.18
CA LYS A 231 -6.07 2.68 12.41
C LYS A 231 -6.94 2.06 11.34
N ILE A 232 -7.94 2.81 10.85
CA ILE A 232 -8.82 2.33 9.78
C ILE A 232 -8.07 2.17 8.46
N TRP A 233 -7.31 3.22 8.08
CA TRP A 233 -6.66 3.33 6.77
C TRP A 233 -5.14 3.10 6.81
N GLY A 234 -4.61 2.83 8.00
CA GLY A 234 -3.19 2.55 8.17
C GLY A 234 -2.78 1.33 7.34
N ASP A 235 -1.55 1.38 6.85
CA ASP A 235 -0.96 0.25 6.15
C ASP A 235 -0.76 -0.89 7.16
N ASP A 236 -1.61 -1.89 7.06
CA ASP A 236 -1.51 -3.10 7.90
C ASP A 236 -0.38 -4.01 7.36
N ARG A 237 0.87 -3.53 7.47
CA ARG A 237 2.03 -4.36 7.13
C ARG A 237 2.14 -5.59 8.01
N ALA A 238 1.58 -5.57 9.22
CA ALA A 238 1.37 -6.77 10.00
C ALA A 238 0.45 -7.77 9.28
N GLY A 239 -0.40 -7.30 8.37
CA GLY A 239 -1.25 -8.12 7.49
C GLY A 239 -0.57 -8.57 6.19
N HIS A 240 0.45 -7.83 5.71
CA HIS A 240 1.14 -8.18 4.46
C HIS A 240 2.16 -9.30 4.58
N ASP A 241 2.54 -9.69 5.78
CA ASP A 241 3.26 -10.94 6.02
C ASP A 241 2.37 -12.18 5.72
N MET A 242 1.65 -12.17 4.60
CA MET A 242 0.88 -13.33 4.14
C MET A 242 1.76 -14.58 3.96
N HIS A 243 3.08 -14.41 4.01
CA HIS A 243 4.05 -15.48 3.81
C HIS A 243 5.16 -15.57 4.88
N ALA A 244 5.24 -14.64 5.84
CA ALA A 244 6.22 -14.71 6.93
C ALA A 244 5.96 -15.87 7.92
N GLY A 245 4.83 -16.57 7.79
CA GLY A 245 4.46 -17.73 8.61
C GLY A 245 4.94 -19.08 8.10
N MET A 246 5.71 -19.15 7.01
CA MET A 246 6.39 -20.39 6.61
C MET A 246 7.66 -20.65 7.45
N LYS A 247 7.62 -20.47 8.76
CA LYS A 247 8.53 -21.23 9.62
C LYS A 247 8.01 -22.65 9.64
N MET A 248 8.61 -23.50 8.83
CA MET A 248 8.44 -24.93 8.97
C MET A 248 8.89 -25.33 10.36
N GLY A 249 7.93 -25.79 11.18
CA GLY A 249 8.24 -26.58 12.35
C GLY A 249 8.92 -27.85 11.87
N MET A 250 10.23 -27.82 11.77
CA MET A 250 11.06 -29.01 11.91
C MET A 250 11.36 -29.10 13.41
N GLU A 251 10.53 -29.79 14.14
CA GLU A 251 10.97 -30.41 15.37
C GLU A 251 11.60 -31.77 15.03
N PRO A 252 12.67 -32.13 15.77
CA PRO A 252 13.53 -33.27 15.48
C PRO A 252 12.86 -34.62 15.65
#